data_e59addbb6912d1c346c3ce61761bd5bc
#
_entry.id   e59addbb6912d1c346c3ce61761bd5bc
#
_cell.length_a   1.000
_cell.length_b   1.000
_cell.length_c   1.000
_cell.angle_alpha   90.00
_cell.angle_beta   90.00
_cell.angle_gamma   90.00
#
_symmetry.space_group_name_H-M   'P 1'
#
loop_
_entity.id
_entity.type
_entity.pdbx_description
1 polymer ?
#
loop_
_entity_poly.entity_id
_entity_poly.type
_entity_poly.pdbx_seq_one_letter_code
_entity_poly.pdbx_strand_id
1 'polypeptide(L)'
;MPAISFGRATVHAITAAAAMTLASAGSLFASGFTAEQAEAGKTAYMSHCAQCHGAQLEGPEAPGLFGLDVMGNWDTAGGLYDFISVAMPPAAPGQLGEDVYLQIVAHIMAENGATAGDAALELAAAADLSLVEATKEGAAAKEAERLAAGGGEAVEVIAVPQAYTWGKELPQYNK
;
A
#
# COMPACT_ATOMS: atom_id res chain seq x y z
N MET A 1 12.52 76.73 42.59
CA MET A 1 13.35 75.61 42.17
C MET A 1 12.38 74.53 41.71
N PRO A 2 12.25 74.28 40.42
CA PRO A 2 11.33 73.27 39.92
C PRO A 2 12.01 71.89 39.90
N ALA A 3 11.30 70.85 40.36
CA ALA A 3 11.72 69.47 40.36
C ALA A 3 11.51 68.80 38.96
N ILE A 4 12.55 68.20 38.46
CA ILE A 4 12.55 67.52 37.16
C ILE A 4 12.08 66.08 37.42
N SER A 5 10.91 65.71 36.84
CA SER A 5 10.37 64.36 36.84
C SER A 5 10.95 63.54 35.69
N PHE A 6 11.68 62.43 36.01
CA PHE A 6 12.17 61.46 35.00
C PHE A 6 11.08 60.48 34.70
N GLY A 7 10.54 60.53 33.51
CA GLY A 7 9.62 59.52 32.98
C GLY A 7 10.34 58.22 32.69
N ARG A 8 9.80 57.14 33.25
CA ARG A 8 10.26 55.77 32.96
C ARG A 8 9.73 55.34 31.60
N ALA A 9 10.64 55.19 30.64
CA ALA A 9 10.32 54.56 29.36
C ALA A 9 10.20 53.04 29.53
N THR A 10 9.00 52.51 29.36
CA THR A 10 8.73 51.06 29.30
C THR A 10 9.10 50.56 27.91
N VAL A 11 10.17 49.76 27.85
CA VAL A 11 10.59 49.05 26.66
C VAL A 11 9.70 47.82 26.53
N HIS A 12 8.79 47.83 25.54
CA HIS A 12 8.03 46.64 25.16
C HIS A 12 8.92 45.78 24.28
N ALA A 13 9.39 44.66 24.84
CA ALA A 13 10.04 43.62 24.08
C ALA A 13 8.97 42.84 23.26
N ILE A 14 8.96 43.05 21.95
CA ILE A 14 8.15 42.27 21.00
C ILE A 14 8.90 40.96 20.75
N THR A 15 8.48 39.89 21.42
CA THR A 15 8.91 38.53 21.09
C THR A 15 8.18 38.08 19.83
N ALA A 16 8.87 38.15 18.70
CA ALA A 16 8.42 37.51 17.45
C ALA A 16 8.57 36.01 17.58
N ALA A 17 7.46 35.29 17.80
CA ALA A 17 7.41 33.85 17.69
C ALA A 17 7.49 33.46 16.19
N ALA A 18 8.67 33.04 15.76
CA ALA A 18 8.84 32.42 14.45
C ALA A 18 8.16 31.05 14.47
N ALA A 19 6.97 30.93 13.87
CA ALA A 19 6.34 29.67 13.57
C ALA A 19 7.17 29.01 12.46
N MET A 20 8.02 28.03 12.83
CA MET A 20 8.63 27.11 11.88
C MET A 20 7.52 26.20 11.36
N THR A 21 7.01 26.48 10.18
CA THR A 21 6.27 25.52 9.39
C THR A 21 7.25 24.45 8.92
N LEU A 22 7.22 23.28 9.56
CA LEU A 22 7.86 22.09 8.98
C LEU A 22 7.08 21.78 7.69
N ALA A 23 7.63 22.24 6.57
CA ALA A 23 7.26 21.69 5.28
C ALA A 23 7.70 20.22 5.31
N SER A 24 6.75 19.31 5.47
CA SER A 24 6.98 17.90 5.21
C SER A 24 7.45 17.81 3.77
N ALA A 25 8.76 17.53 3.58
CA ALA A 25 9.28 17.12 2.28
C ALA A 25 8.62 15.78 1.97
N GLY A 26 7.47 15.82 1.29
CA GLY A 26 6.83 14.64 0.75
C GLY A 26 7.85 13.91 -0.10
N SER A 27 8.02 12.62 0.17
CA SER A 27 8.88 11.74 -0.60
C SER A 27 8.56 11.89 -2.08
N LEU A 28 9.58 12.21 -2.90
CA LEU A 28 9.46 12.38 -4.35
C LEU A 28 9.20 11.05 -5.10
N PHE A 29 8.94 9.99 -4.39
CA PHE A 29 8.47 8.74 -4.94
C PHE A 29 6.95 8.72 -4.87
N ALA A 30 6.30 9.43 -5.79
CA ALA A 30 4.87 9.33 -5.99
C ALA A 30 4.55 7.89 -6.40
N SER A 31 3.83 7.16 -5.53
CA SER A 31 3.46 5.77 -5.77
C SER A 31 2.38 5.61 -6.86
N GLY A 32 2.11 6.65 -7.63
CA GLY A 32 1.19 6.62 -8.75
C GLY A 32 -0.28 6.42 -8.39
N PHE A 33 -0.69 6.68 -7.12
CA PHE A 33 -2.10 6.69 -6.71
C PHE A 33 -2.33 7.73 -5.60
N THR A 34 -3.57 8.21 -5.44
CA THR A 34 -3.95 9.12 -4.35
C THR A 34 -4.53 8.38 -3.16
N ALA A 35 -4.51 9.02 -1.98
CA ALA A 35 -5.12 8.47 -0.77
C ALA A 35 -6.63 8.23 -0.96
N GLU A 36 -7.32 9.13 -1.65
CA GLU A 36 -8.74 9.01 -1.96
C GLU A 36 -9.02 7.82 -2.88
N GLN A 37 -8.15 7.58 -3.85
CA GLN A 37 -8.26 6.43 -4.74
C GLN A 37 -8.08 5.11 -3.98
N ALA A 38 -7.12 5.03 -3.07
CA ALA A 38 -6.91 3.86 -2.23
C ALA A 38 -8.09 3.61 -1.27
N GLU A 39 -8.70 4.66 -0.70
CA GLU A 39 -9.87 4.52 0.18
C GLU A 39 -11.13 4.09 -0.60
N ALA A 40 -11.34 4.62 -1.81
CA ALA A 40 -12.37 4.14 -2.71
C ALA A 40 -12.15 2.66 -3.06
N GLY A 41 -10.88 2.29 -3.32
CA GLY A 41 -10.44 0.91 -3.56
C GLY A 41 -10.69 -0.01 -2.38
N LYS A 42 -10.46 0.45 -1.15
CA LYS A 42 -10.82 -0.28 0.07
C LYS A 42 -12.31 -0.62 0.11
N THR A 43 -13.16 0.35 -0.18
CA THR A 43 -14.60 0.16 -0.21
C THR A 43 -15.00 -0.89 -1.26
N ALA A 44 -14.43 -0.81 -2.45
CA ALA A 44 -14.67 -1.77 -3.53
C ALA A 44 -14.12 -3.17 -3.18
N TYR A 45 -12.90 -3.24 -2.62
CA TYR A 45 -12.27 -4.47 -2.16
C TYR A 45 -13.12 -5.19 -1.11
N MET A 46 -13.59 -4.48 -0.10
CA MET A 46 -14.45 -5.04 0.94
C MET A 46 -15.75 -5.62 0.38
N SER A 47 -16.28 -5.03 -0.70
CA SER A 47 -17.52 -5.46 -1.32
C SER A 47 -17.36 -6.66 -2.26
N HIS A 48 -16.22 -6.78 -2.93
CA HIS A 48 -16.05 -7.72 -4.05
C HIS A 48 -14.93 -8.75 -3.85
N CYS A 49 -13.98 -8.52 -2.95
CA CYS A 49 -12.77 -9.33 -2.82
C CYS A 49 -12.58 -9.93 -1.42
N ALA A 50 -12.94 -9.18 -0.37
CA ALA A 50 -12.65 -9.52 1.01
C ALA A 50 -13.29 -10.84 1.49
N GLN A 51 -14.39 -11.25 0.90
CA GLN A 51 -15.04 -12.53 1.25
C GLN A 51 -14.07 -13.70 1.07
N CYS A 52 -13.25 -13.70 0.03
CA CYS A 52 -12.30 -14.78 -0.26
C CYS A 52 -10.86 -14.43 0.16
N HIS A 53 -10.42 -13.18 -0.11
CA HIS A 53 -9.05 -12.75 0.15
C HIS A 53 -8.82 -12.17 1.55
N GLY A 54 -9.88 -12.09 2.38
CA GLY A 54 -9.81 -11.54 3.74
C GLY A 54 -9.84 -10.02 3.79
N ALA A 55 -10.32 -9.47 4.92
CA ALA A 55 -10.42 -8.03 5.12
C ALA A 55 -9.05 -7.34 5.26
N GLN A 56 -8.02 -8.09 5.64
CA GLN A 56 -6.65 -7.66 5.80
C GLN A 56 -5.72 -8.32 4.75
N LEU A 57 -6.24 -8.75 3.62
CA LEU A 57 -5.53 -9.42 2.54
C LEU A 57 -4.91 -10.78 2.95
N GLU A 58 -5.39 -11.39 4.03
CA GLU A 58 -4.84 -12.58 4.67
C GLU A 58 -5.14 -13.90 3.93
N GLY A 59 -6.15 -13.92 3.06
CA GLY A 59 -6.43 -15.07 2.20
C GLY A 59 -7.04 -16.29 2.88
N PRO A 60 -8.18 -16.19 3.58
CA PRO A 60 -8.78 -17.33 4.27
C PRO A 60 -9.33 -18.40 3.32
N GLU A 61 -9.82 -18.03 2.15
CA GLU A 61 -10.42 -18.94 1.15
C GLU A 61 -9.75 -18.85 -0.24
N ALA A 62 -8.95 -17.80 -0.45
CA ALA A 62 -8.18 -17.59 -1.67
C ALA A 62 -6.74 -17.20 -1.26
N PRO A 63 -5.75 -17.20 -2.17
CA PRO A 63 -4.40 -16.76 -1.83
C PRO A 63 -4.38 -15.36 -1.20
N GLY A 64 -3.56 -15.18 -0.16
CA GLY A 64 -3.34 -13.86 0.44
C GLY A 64 -2.79 -12.87 -0.60
N LEU A 65 -3.07 -11.59 -0.38
CA LEU A 65 -2.63 -10.49 -1.26
C LEU A 65 -1.65 -9.54 -0.55
N PHE A 66 -1.05 -10.01 0.55
CA PHE A 66 -0.09 -9.28 1.35
C PHE A 66 1.29 -9.91 1.26
N GLY A 67 2.34 -9.07 1.20
CA GLY A 67 3.74 -9.47 1.22
C GLY A 67 4.51 -9.12 -0.06
N LEU A 68 5.83 -8.94 0.08
CA LEU A 68 6.70 -8.59 -1.04
C LEU A 68 6.82 -9.70 -2.09
N ASP A 69 6.66 -10.94 -1.70
CA ASP A 69 6.59 -12.09 -2.58
C ASP A 69 5.34 -12.05 -3.46
N VAL A 70 4.19 -11.66 -2.88
CA VAL A 70 2.96 -11.44 -3.64
C VAL A 70 3.12 -10.28 -4.61
N MET A 71 3.70 -9.16 -4.16
CA MET A 71 3.98 -8.02 -5.03
C MET A 71 4.94 -8.40 -6.17
N GLY A 72 5.93 -9.24 -5.89
CA GLY A 72 6.87 -9.75 -6.90
C GLY A 72 6.24 -10.68 -7.95
N ASN A 73 5.16 -11.39 -7.61
CA ASN A 73 4.47 -12.26 -8.57
C ASN A 73 3.78 -11.49 -9.72
N TRP A 74 3.37 -10.27 -9.45
CA TRP A 74 2.65 -9.44 -10.44
C TRP A 74 3.56 -8.47 -11.17
N ASP A 75 4.80 -8.26 -10.65
CA ASP A 75 5.81 -7.36 -11.18
C ASP A 75 5.37 -5.88 -11.17
N THR A 76 4.32 -5.53 -11.93
CA THR A 76 3.82 -4.15 -12.04
C THR A 76 2.35 -4.03 -11.58
N ALA A 77 1.95 -2.80 -11.26
CA ALA A 77 0.54 -2.49 -10.99
C ALA A 77 -0.36 -2.81 -12.18
N GLY A 78 0.14 -2.63 -13.41
CA GLY A 78 -0.52 -3.04 -14.64
C GLY A 78 -0.69 -4.56 -14.73
N GLY A 79 0.34 -5.35 -14.38
CA GLY A 79 0.24 -6.81 -14.36
C GLY A 79 -0.83 -7.32 -13.38
N LEU A 80 -0.92 -6.72 -12.19
CA LEU A 80 -1.98 -7.02 -11.24
C LEU A 80 -3.36 -6.61 -11.80
N TYR A 81 -3.47 -5.40 -12.35
CA TYR A 81 -4.70 -4.92 -12.99
C TYR A 81 -5.17 -5.86 -14.10
N ASP A 82 -4.28 -6.23 -15.03
CA ASP A 82 -4.59 -7.10 -16.17
C ASP A 82 -5.19 -8.43 -15.72
N PHE A 83 -4.66 -9.00 -14.65
CA PHE A 83 -5.21 -10.24 -14.11
C PHE A 83 -6.58 -10.01 -13.46
N ILE A 84 -6.69 -9.07 -12.51
CA ILE A 84 -7.93 -8.92 -11.75
C ILE A 84 -9.08 -8.41 -12.60
N SER A 85 -8.80 -7.60 -13.63
CA SER A 85 -9.83 -7.06 -14.52
C SER A 85 -10.48 -8.13 -15.42
N VAL A 86 -9.83 -9.29 -15.63
CA VAL A 86 -10.38 -10.36 -16.48
C VAL A 86 -10.76 -11.61 -15.68
N ALA A 87 -10.25 -11.80 -14.46
CA ALA A 87 -10.42 -13.01 -13.68
C ALA A 87 -11.22 -12.80 -12.37
N MET A 88 -11.30 -11.57 -11.85
CA MET A 88 -11.87 -11.27 -10.53
C MET A 88 -13.04 -10.28 -10.60
N PRO A 89 -13.99 -10.37 -9.65
CA PRO A 89 -14.26 -11.54 -8.83
C PRO A 89 -14.75 -12.71 -9.67
N PRO A 90 -14.52 -13.98 -9.30
CA PRO A 90 -14.87 -15.14 -10.13
C PRO A 90 -16.37 -15.25 -10.46
N ALA A 91 -17.23 -14.67 -9.59
CA ALA A 91 -18.67 -14.63 -9.82
C ALA A 91 -19.10 -13.62 -10.90
N ALA A 92 -18.27 -12.61 -11.18
CA ALA A 92 -18.55 -11.54 -12.14
C ALA A 92 -17.25 -10.96 -12.74
N PRO A 93 -16.47 -11.76 -13.51
CA PRO A 93 -15.20 -11.32 -14.06
C PRO A 93 -15.39 -10.12 -14.98
N GLY A 94 -14.54 -9.10 -14.87
CA GLY A 94 -14.56 -7.92 -15.73
C GLY A 94 -15.73 -6.95 -15.53
N GLN A 95 -16.58 -7.15 -14.53
CA GLN A 95 -17.84 -6.39 -14.41
C GLN A 95 -17.73 -5.11 -13.57
N LEU A 96 -16.58 -4.84 -12.93
CA LEU A 96 -16.46 -3.68 -12.04
C LEU A 96 -16.10 -2.39 -12.79
N GLY A 97 -15.54 -2.50 -13.99
CA GLY A 97 -15.07 -1.36 -14.77
C GLY A 97 -13.63 -0.93 -14.40
N GLU A 98 -12.97 -0.22 -15.31
CA GLU A 98 -11.55 0.16 -15.23
C GLU A 98 -11.23 0.93 -13.95
N ASP A 99 -11.99 2.00 -13.67
CA ASP A 99 -11.74 2.86 -12.51
C ASP A 99 -11.77 2.08 -11.20
N VAL A 100 -12.76 1.18 -11.04
CA VAL A 100 -12.91 0.38 -9.80
C VAL A 100 -11.76 -0.62 -9.66
N TYR A 101 -11.32 -1.24 -10.73
CA TYR A 101 -10.15 -2.13 -10.68
C TYR A 101 -8.86 -1.37 -10.34
N LEU A 102 -8.64 -0.18 -10.91
CA LEU A 102 -7.49 0.67 -10.57
C LEU A 102 -7.54 1.13 -9.10
N GLN A 103 -8.72 1.46 -8.57
CA GLN A 103 -8.91 1.76 -7.16
C GLN A 103 -8.55 0.55 -6.27
N ILE A 104 -8.96 -0.66 -6.64
CA ILE A 104 -8.62 -1.89 -5.91
C ILE A 104 -7.10 -2.12 -5.94
N VAL A 105 -6.44 -1.93 -7.08
CA VAL A 105 -4.97 -2.01 -7.18
C VAL A 105 -4.31 -1.00 -6.24
N ALA A 106 -4.77 0.25 -6.22
CA ALA A 106 -4.26 1.28 -5.33
C ALA A 106 -4.42 0.91 -3.84
N HIS A 107 -5.56 0.32 -3.47
CA HIS A 107 -5.77 -0.21 -2.12
C HIS A 107 -4.79 -1.33 -1.77
N ILE A 108 -4.64 -2.33 -2.64
CA ILE A 108 -3.68 -3.44 -2.42
C ILE A 108 -2.26 -2.90 -2.27
N MET A 109 -1.86 -1.94 -3.10
CA MET A 109 -0.55 -1.28 -2.99
C MET A 109 -0.37 -0.57 -1.65
N ALA A 110 -1.37 0.20 -1.21
CA ALA A 110 -1.34 0.92 0.07
C ALA A 110 -1.22 -0.03 1.27
N GLU A 111 -1.99 -1.12 1.27
CA GLU A 111 -1.91 -2.14 2.33
C GLU A 111 -0.60 -2.92 2.32
N ASN A 112 0.11 -2.95 1.19
CA ASN A 112 1.45 -3.53 1.09
C ASN A 112 2.59 -2.53 1.33
N GLY A 113 2.29 -1.29 1.72
CA GLY A 113 3.29 -0.32 2.16
C GLY A 113 3.64 0.77 1.15
N ALA A 114 2.94 0.85 0.02
CA ALA A 114 3.11 1.97 -0.89
C ALA A 114 2.52 3.26 -0.29
N THR A 115 3.20 4.38 -0.51
CA THR A 115 2.76 5.68 -0.02
C THR A 115 1.96 6.41 -1.09
N ALA A 116 0.77 6.91 -0.75
CA ALA A 116 -0.02 7.72 -1.67
C ALA A 116 0.72 9.00 -2.09
N GLY A 117 0.50 9.41 -3.33
CA GLY A 117 1.02 10.65 -3.91
C GLY A 117 -0.12 11.59 -4.32
N ASP A 118 0.20 12.52 -5.20
CA ASP A 118 -0.74 13.57 -5.65
C ASP A 118 -1.46 13.21 -6.97
N ALA A 119 -1.03 12.15 -7.65
CA ALA A 119 -1.60 11.69 -8.91
C ALA A 119 -2.36 10.38 -8.74
N ALA A 120 -3.53 10.27 -9.36
CA ALA A 120 -4.28 9.02 -9.39
C ALA A 120 -3.58 7.97 -10.25
N LEU A 121 -3.72 6.70 -9.89
CA LEU A 121 -3.27 5.59 -10.71
C LEU A 121 -4.15 5.49 -11.95
N GLU A 122 -3.51 5.65 -13.08
CA GLU A 122 -4.09 5.46 -14.41
C GLU A 122 -3.47 4.24 -15.07
N LEU A 123 -4.20 3.59 -15.97
CA LEU A 123 -3.77 2.35 -16.62
C LEU A 123 -2.42 2.51 -17.34
N ALA A 124 -2.20 3.64 -18.01
CA ALA A 124 -0.95 3.91 -18.72
C ALA A 124 0.26 4.00 -17.77
N ALA A 125 0.07 4.58 -16.57
CA ALA A 125 1.12 4.68 -15.56
C ALA A 125 1.33 3.36 -14.83
N ALA A 126 0.28 2.58 -14.63
CA ALA A 126 0.32 1.28 -13.95
C ALA A 126 1.22 0.26 -14.68
N ALA A 127 1.30 0.33 -16.02
CA ALA A 127 2.05 -0.62 -16.84
C ALA A 127 3.54 -0.73 -16.45
N ASP A 128 4.16 0.40 -16.08
CA ASP A 128 5.59 0.46 -15.75
C ASP A 128 5.85 0.62 -14.23
N LEU A 129 4.80 0.69 -13.41
CA LEU A 129 4.92 0.90 -11.97
C LEU A 129 5.22 -0.42 -11.25
N SER A 130 6.48 -0.64 -10.86
CA SER A 130 6.88 -1.84 -10.12
C SER A 130 6.23 -1.89 -8.73
N LEU A 131 5.51 -2.96 -8.45
CA LEU A 131 4.86 -3.17 -7.16
C LEU A 131 5.88 -3.36 -6.03
N VAL A 132 6.95 -4.09 -6.27
CA VAL A 132 8.02 -4.30 -5.27
C VAL A 132 8.68 -2.98 -4.90
N GLU A 133 9.08 -2.18 -5.90
CA GLU A 133 9.71 -0.89 -5.64
C GLU A 133 8.80 0.09 -4.91
N ALA A 134 7.50 0.11 -5.27
CA ALA A 134 6.53 1.00 -4.65
C ALA A 134 6.20 0.63 -3.19
N THR A 135 6.30 -0.66 -2.83
CA THR A 135 5.85 -1.16 -1.51
C THR A 135 6.99 -1.45 -0.54
N LYS A 136 8.21 -1.72 -1.01
CA LYS A 136 9.32 -2.22 -0.19
C LYS A 136 9.66 -1.38 1.04
N GLU A 137 9.56 -0.05 0.95
CA GLU A 137 9.92 0.85 2.05
C GLU A 137 8.92 0.80 3.21
N GLY A 138 7.64 0.64 2.91
CA GLY A 138 6.57 0.59 3.91
C GLY A 138 6.18 -0.84 4.34
N ALA A 139 6.66 -1.87 3.65
CA ALA A 139 6.23 -3.25 3.85
C ALA A 139 6.36 -3.73 5.31
N ALA A 140 7.50 -3.43 5.95
CA ALA A 140 7.74 -3.84 7.34
C ALA A 140 6.80 -3.13 8.33
N ALA A 141 6.47 -1.85 8.08
CA ALA A 141 5.55 -1.10 8.93
C ALA A 141 4.12 -1.64 8.78
N LYS A 142 3.70 -1.96 7.56
CA LYS A 142 2.39 -2.56 7.30
C LYS A 142 2.25 -3.96 7.86
N GLU A 143 3.30 -4.77 7.81
CA GLU A 143 3.31 -6.07 8.46
C GLU A 143 3.14 -5.95 9.98
N ALA A 144 3.86 -5.02 10.61
CA ALA A 144 3.72 -4.78 12.04
C ALA A 144 2.31 -4.28 12.41
N GLU A 145 1.71 -3.41 11.60
CA GLU A 145 0.34 -2.93 11.77
C GLU A 145 -0.67 -4.09 11.67
N ARG A 146 -0.53 -4.94 10.67
CA ARG A 146 -1.38 -6.12 10.44
C ARG A 146 -1.31 -7.10 11.61
N LEU A 147 -0.11 -7.41 12.09
CA LEU A 147 0.10 -8.28 13.25
C LEU A 147 -0.51 -7.69 14.52
N ALA A 148 -0.36 -6.39 14.75
CA ALA A 148 -0.96 -5.70 15.89
C ALA A 148 -2.49 -5.69 15.86
N ALA A 149 -3.08 -5.67 14.66
CA ALA A 149 -4.53 -5.75 14.45
C ALA A 149 -5.10 -7.18 14.59
N GLY A 150 -4.26 -8.18 14.88
CA GLY A 150 -4.66 -9.59 14.97
C GLY A 150 -4.81 -10.28 13.62
N GLY A 151 -4.27 -9.70 12.58
CA GLY A 151 -4.20 -10.24 11.23
C GLY A 151 -3.13 -11.31 11.09
N GLY A 152 -3.45 -12.52 11.53
CA GLY A 152 -2.64 -13.72 11.34
C GLY A 152 -1.42 -13.81 12.27
N GLU A 153 -1.14 -15.00 12.75
CA GLU A 153 0.21 -15.34 13.21
C GLU A 153 1.17 -15.06 12.05
N ALA A 154 2.35 -14.51 12.36
CA ALA A 154 3.45 -14.53 11.40
C ALA A 154 3.47 -15.95 10.84
N VAL A 155 3.14 -16.09 9.55
CA VAL A 155 3.26 -17.40 8.92
C VAL A 155 4.73 -17.71 9.03
N GLU A 156 5.08 -18.53 10.04
CA GLU A 156 6.35 -19.21 10.03
C GLU A 156 6.44 -19.78 8.62
N VAL A 157 7.39 -19.30 7.83
CA VAL A 157 7.60 -19.80 6.49
C VAL A 157 7.85 -21.28 6.68
N ILE A 158 6.76 -22.06 6.69
CA ILE A 158 6.85 -23.51 6.64
C ILE A 158 7.55 -23.73 5.33
N ALA A 159 8.84 -24.04 5.43
CA ALA A 159 9.66 -24.38 4.29
C ALA A 159 8.80 -25.31 3.42
N VAL A 160 8.40 -24.81 2.23
CA VAL A 160 7.51 -25.54 1.32
C VAL A 160 8.02 -26.96 1.29
N PRO A 161 7.24 -27.96 1.71
CA PRO A 161 7.73 -29.33 1.73
C PRO A 161 8.32 -29.62 0.36
N GLN A 162 9.52 -30.20 0.32
CA GLN A 162 10.27 -30.48 -0.93
C GLN A 162 9.42 -31.22 -1.99
N ALA A 163 8.29 -31.81 -1.59
CA ALA A 163 7.32 -32.43 -2.47
C ALA A 163 6.65 -31.44 -3.47
N TYR A 164 6.71 -30.14 -3.23
CA TYR A 164 6.16 -29.11 -4.15
C TYR A 164 7.21 -28.50 -5.07
N THR A 165 8.44 -28.89 -4.99
CA THR A 165 9.45 -28.54 -6.01
C THR A 165 9.23 -29.41 -7.25
N TRP A 166 8.18 -29.10 -8.01
CA TRP A 166 7.91 -29.71 -9.30
C TRP A 166 9.11 -29.43 -10.21
N GLY A 167 9.92 -30.43 -10.44
CA GLY A 167 10.91 -30.37 -11.52
C GLY A 167 12.32 -30.86 -11.25
N LYS A 168 12.69 -31.31 -10.05
CA LYS A 168 14.09 -31.71 -9.82
C LYS A 168 14.37 -33.21 -9.71
N GLU A 169 13.37 -34.05 -9.51
CA GLU A 169 13.58 -35.53 -9.57
C GLU A 169 12.31 -36.24 -10.03
N LEU A 170 12.08 -36.26 -11.34
CA LEU A 170 11.19 -37.23 -11.90
C LEU A 170 11.79 -38.62 -11.67
N PRO A 171 11.02 -39.62 -11.18
CA PRO A 171 11.48 -41.00 -11.07
C PRO A 171 12.01 -41.43 -12.43
N GLN A 172 13.28 -41.88 -12.47
CA GLN A 172 13.86 -42.50 -13.67
C GLN A 172 13.13 -43.82 -13.89
N TYR A 173 12.18 -43.84 -14.81
CA TYR A 173 11.63 -45.10 -15.30
C TYR A 173 12.71 -45.82 -16.08
N ASN A 174 13.35 -46.79 -15.43
CA ASN A 174 14.21 -47.75 -16.13
C ASN A 174 13.33 -48.56 -17.08
N LYS A 175 13.63 -48.47 -18.39
CA LYS A 175 13.07 -49.37 -19.41
C LYS A 175 13.63 -50.78 -19.26
#